data_4f0397097e3441d4df66ed4a9bd0e369
#
_entry.id   4f0397097e3441d4df66ed4a9bd0e369
#
_cell.length_a   1.000
_cell.length_b   1.000
_cell.length_c   1.000
_cell.angle_alpha   90.00
_cell.angle_beta   90.00
_cell.angle_gamma   90.00
#
_symmetry.space_group_name_H-M   'P 1'
#
loop_
_entity.id
_entity.type
_entity.pdbx_description
1 polymer ?
#
loop_
_entity_poly.entity_id
_entity_poly.type
_entity_poly.pdbx_seq_one_letter_code
_entity_poly.pdbx_strand_id
1 'polypeptide(L)'
;DFPSPLVEKQSTPIALIINKSLTDFVHTETVEKGGDFVIEVGSAQRALFERLAAGLFSNHTFVDSIGEPSISALAIEPEIRELQFATPDQTRTDYYEVWMRYDFKLYDLERNLTSTWSIPAYGKANKNNHTGKRDGLEAAALSACRDVMAVFSIKFSSEQLIADWLNLDSPTTREGRG
;
A
#
# COMPACT_ATOMS: atom_id res chain seq x y z
N ASP A 1 2.43 -2.91 -17.70
CA ASP A 1 1.95 -1.54 -17.77
C ASP A 1 0.66 -1.39 -16.99
N PHE A 2 0.65 -0.48 -16.02
CA PHE A 2 -0.57 -0.07 -15.33
C PHE A 2 -1.22 1.03 -16.14
N PRO A 3 -2.48 0.90 -16.54
CA PRO A 3 -3.20 2.05 -17.06
C PRO A 3 -3.31 3.09 -15.93
N SER A 4 -2.93 4.32 -16.24
CA SER A 4 -3.20 5.43 -15.32
C SER A 4 -4.70 5.53 -15.13
N PRO A 5 -5.21 5.62 -13.89
CA PRO A 5 -6.64 5.77 -13.68
C PRO A 5 -7.12 7.06 -14.34
N LEU A 6 -8.17 6.95 -15.14
CA LEU A 6 -8.91 8.11 -15.69
C LEU A 6 -9.79 8.72 -14.58
N VAL A 7 -9.19 9.09 -13.47
CA VAL A 7 -9.87 9.71 -12.34
C VAL A 7 -9.38 11.14 -12.24
N GLU A 8 -10.28 12.06 -11.92
CA GLU A 8 -9.91 13.43 -11.61
C GLU A 8 -8.94 13.45 -10.42
N LYS A 9 -7.78 14.08 -10.61
CA LYS A 9 -6.74 14.13 -9.57
C LYS A 9 -7.18 14.98 -8.39
N GLN A 10 -6.88 14.50 -7.20
CA GLN A 10 -7.06 15.24 -5.96
C GLN A 10 -6.04 16.40 -5.88
N SER A 11 -6.54 17.62 -5.65
CA SER A 11 -5.71 18.84 -5.58
C SER A 11 -5.18 19.15 -4.19
N THR A 12 -5.76 18.58 -3.13
CA THR A 12 -5.26 18.73 -1.76
C THR A 12 -3.82 18.26 -1.66
N PRO A 13 -2.89 19.03 -1.08
CA PRO A 13 -1.51 18.60 -0.88
C PRO A 13 -1.43 17.36 0.01
N ILE A 14 -0.76 16.32 -0.45
CA ILE A 14 -0.61 15.05 0.26
C ILE A 14 0.88 14.71 0.41
N ALA A 15 1.30 14.37 1.61
CA ALA A 15 2.61 13.77 1.89
C ALA A 15 2.46 12.26 2.00
N LEU A 16 3.28 11.50 1.28
CA LEU A 16 3.36 10.05 1.36
C LEU A 16 4.60 9.67 2.19
N ILE A 17 4.36 9.00 3.30
CA ILE A 17 5.42 8.54 4.20
C ILE A 17 5.82 7.12 3.80
N ILE A 18 6.92 6.99 3.07
CA ILE A 18 7.48 5.71 2.64
C ILE A 18 8.65 5.39 3.55
N ASN A 19 8.36 4.78 4.68
CA ASN A 19 9.36 4.50 5.69
C ASN A 19 10.19 3.24 5.36
N LYS A 20 11.27 3.07 6.10
CA LYS A 20 12.20 1.97 5.89
C LYS A 20 11.57 0.59 6.16
N SER A 21 10.67 0.47 7.11
CA SER A 21 10.01 -0.80 7.39
C SER A 21 9.15 -1.29 6.23
N LEU A 22 8.62 -0.38 5.42
CA LEU A 22 7.90 -0.72 4.20
C LEU A 22 8.85 -1.14 3.07
N THR A 23 9.90 -0.34 2.82
CA THR A 23 10.85 -0.61 1.73
C THR A 23 11.76 -1.80 1.99
N ASP A 24 11.97 -2.17 3.24
CA ASP A 24 12.74 -3.35 3.65
C ASP A 24 11.85 -4.56 3.94
N PHE A 25 10.56 -4.50 3.63
CA PHE A 25 9.61 -5.57 4.01
C PHE A 25 9.98 -6.90 3.39
N VAL A 26 10.19 -7.89 4.26
CA VAL A 26 10.41 -9.29 3.92
C VAL A 26 9.57 -10.16 4.85
N HIS A 27 8.79 -11.08 4.28
CA HIS A 27 8.09 -12.10 5.05
C HIS A 27 8.90 -13.39 5.04
N THR A 28 9.22 -13.90 6.22
CA THR A 28 9.91 -15.19 6.38
C THR A 28 9.04 -16.13 7.21
N GLU A 29 8.92 -17.36 6.77
CA GLU A 29 8.14 -18.38 7.46
C GLU A 29 8.78 -19.75 7.26
N THR A 30 8.89 -20.53 8.34
CA THR A 30 9.32 -21.93 8.30
C THR A 30 8.10 -22.83 8.43
N VAL A 31 7.88 -23.69 7.45
CA VAL A 31 6.78 -24.66 7.42
C VAL A 31 7.34 -26.05 7.70
N GLU A 32 6.74 -26.78 8.63
CA GLU A 32 7.26 -28.05 9.18
C GLU A 32 7.63 -29.09 8.11
N LYS A 33 6.93 -29.15 6.98
CA LYS A 33 7.19 -30.06 5.88
C LYS A 33 7.61 -29.40 4.57
N GLY A 34 7.69 -28.07 4.53
CA GLY A 34 7.94 -27.31 3.32
C GLY A 34 9.26 -26.55 3.30
N GLY A 35 9.96 -26.46 4.44
CA GLY A 35 11.18 -25.69 4.60
C GLY A 35 10.93 -24.20 4.83
N ASP A 36 11.95 -23.40 4.52
CA ASP A 36 11.91 -21.95 4.71
C ASP A 36 11.35 -21.25 3.48
N PHE A 37 10.43 -20.30 3.72
CA PHE A 37 9.86 -19.44 2.70
C PHE A 37 10.28 -17.99 2.95
N VAL A 38 10.66 -17.30 1.86
CA VAL A 38 11.04 -15.90 1.89
C VAL A 38 10.27 -15.17 0.79
N ILE A 39 9.52 -14.14 1.16
CA ILE A 39 8.76 -13.29 0.24
C ILE A 39 9.24 -11.86 0.44
N GLU A 40 9.96 -11.33 -0.54
CA GLU A 40 10.50 -9.98 -0.54
C GLU A 40 9.68 -9.11 -1.50
N VAL A 41 9.04 -8.08 -0.97
CA VAL A 41 8.25 -7.12 -1.76
C VAL A 41 8.57 -5.67 -1.43
N GLY A 42 9.41 -5.43 -0.42
CA GLY A 42 9.75 -4.09 0.06
C GLY A 42 10.40 -3.23 -1.02
N SER A 43 11.31 -3.81 -1.81
CA SER A 43 12.02 -3.09 -2.87
C SER A 43 11.11 -2.52 -3.97
N ALA A 44 9.94 -3.10 -4.16
CA ALA A 44 8.96 -2.63 -5.16
C ALA A 44 8.03 -1.53 -4.64
N GLN A 45 7.96 -1.31 -3.33
CA GLN A 45 6.95 -0.45 -2.73
C GLN A 45 7.06 1.01 -3.19
N ARG A 46 8.26 1.55 -3.19
CA ARG A 46 8.46 2.96 -3.60
C ARG A 46 7.96 3.21 -5.02
N ALA A 47 8.32 2.39 -5.97
CA ALA A 47 7.89 2.54 -7.36
C ALA A 47 6.37 2.39 -7.51
N LEU A 48 5.75 1.48 -6.76
CA LEU A 48 4.29 1.31 -6.75
C LEU A 48 3.59 2.58 -6.25
N PHE A 49 4.05 3.15 -5.14
CA PHE A 49 3.45 4.37 -4.57
C PHE A 49 3.75 5.62 -5.40
N GLU A 50 4.91 5.71 -6.05
CA GLU A 50 5.19 6.79 -7.00
C GLU A 50 4.19 6.80 -8.17
N ARG A 51 3.88 5.64 -8.73
CA ARG A 51 2.86 5.51 -9.78
C ARG A 51 1.46 5.84 -9.28
N LEU A 52 1.11 5.34 -8.10
CA LEU A 52 -0.19 5.62 -7.47
C LEU A 52 -0.37 7.13 -7.28
N ALA A 53 0.61 7.78 -6.67
CA ALA A 53 0.57 9.21 -6.38
C ALA A 53 0.49 10.06 -7.66
N ALA A 54 1.28 9.72 -8.67
CA ALA A 54 1.26 10.41 -9.95
C ALA A 54 -0.11 10.33 -10.64
N GLY A 55 -0.83 9.23 -10.44
CA GLY A 55 -2.18 9.04 -11.00
C GLY A 55 -3.30 9.75 -10.23
N LEU A 56 -3.16 9.90 -8.91
CA LEU A 56 -4.24 10.36 -8.03
C LEU A 56 -4.08 11.78 -7.50
N PHE A 57 -2.86 12.25 -7.31
CA PHE A 57 -2.59 13.52 -6.64
C PHE A 57 -1.87 14.49 -7.58
N SER A 58 -2.42 15.70 -7.72
CA SER A 58 -1.75 16.76 -8.49
C SER A 58 -0.65 17.48 -7.70
N ASN A 59 -0.70 17.39 -6.36
CA ASN A 59 0.28 17.98 -5.45
C ASN A 59 0.65 16.96 -4.36
N HIS A 60 1.80 16.31 -4.53
CA HIS A 60 2.27 15.31 -3.57
C HIS A 60 3.78 15.40 -3.37
N THR A 61 4.21 14.95 -2.20
CA THR A 61 5.62 14.80 -1.82
C THR A 61 5.84 13.47 -1.15
N PHE A 62 7.07 12.95 -1.24
CA PHE A 62 7.48 11.75 -0.53
C PHE A 62 8.41 12.11 0.61
N VAL A 63 8.18 11.52 1.78
CA VAL A 63 9.01 11.67 2.97
C VAL A 63 9.35 10.29 3.55
N ASP A 64 10.45 10.20 4.28
CA ASP A 64 10.91 8.93 4.85
C ASP A 64 10.33 8.66 6.24
N SER A 65 9.89 9.70 6.94
CA SER A 65 9.30 9.58 8.27
C SER A 65 8.29 10.69 8.55
N ILE A 66 7.39 10.44 9.49
CA ILE A 66 6.39 11.41 9.96
C ILE A 66 7.02 12.64 10.62
N GLY A 67 8.22 12.50 11.16
CA GLY A 67 8.94 13.57 11.87
C GLY A 67 9.63 14.59 10.98
N GLU A 68 9.55 14.50 9.66
CA GLU A 68 10.16 15.49 8.77
C GLU A 68 9.45 16.85 8.87
N PRO A 69 10.16 17.93 9.26
CA PRO A 69 9.53 19.16 9.76
C PRO A 69 8.98 20.09 8.66
N SER A 70 9.25 19.83 7.40
CA SER A 70 9.06 20.83 6.33
C SER A 70 7.72 20.75 5.61
N ILE A 71 6.78 19.87 6.03
CA ILE A 71 5.59 19.59 5.23
C ILE A 71 4.32 19.94 5.99
N SER A 72 3.63 20.98 5.51
CA SER A 72 2.30 21.38 5.97
C SER A 72 1.23 20.77 5.06
N ALA A 73 1.10 19.44 5.11
CA ALA A 73 0.15 18.68 4.31
C ALA A 73 -0.43 17.52 5.11
N LEU A 74 -1.62 17.07 4.72
CA LEU A 74 -2.14 15.79 5.19
C LEU A 74 -1.20 14.67 4.76
N ALA A 75 -1.03 13.64 5.57
CA ALA A 75 -0.07 12.58 5.29
C ALA A 75 -0.71 11.20 5.31
N ILE A 76 -0.21 10.34 4.44
CA ILE A 76 -0.57 8.92 4.36
C ILE A 76 0.68 8.09 4.61
N GLU A 77 0.62 7.17 5.56
CA GLU A 77 1.69 6.20 5.80
C GLU A 77 1.19 4.79 5.55
N PRO A 78 1.60 4.14 4.45
CA PRO A 78 1.24 2.76 4.19
C PRO A 78 2.08 1.79 5.02
N GLU A 79 1.42 0.72 5.50
CA GLU A 79 2.05 -0.41 6.17
C GLU A 79 1.51 -1.73 5.62
N ILE A 80 2.36 -2.73 5.49
CA ILE A 80 1.94 -4.11 5.24
C ILE A 80 1.76 -4.77 6.61
N ARG A 81 0.51 -5.11 6.97
CA ARG A 81 0.15 -5.62 8.30
C ARG A 81 0.11 -7.12 8.39
N GLU A 82 -0.38 -7.76 7.33
CA GLU A 82 -0.55 -9.20 7.28
C GLU A 82 -0.12 -9.71 5.92
N LEU A 83 0.47 -10.90 5.92
CA LEU A 83 0.77 -11.66 4.72
C LEU A 83 0.56 -13.14 5.04
N GLN A 84 -0.25 -13.81 4.21
CA GLN A 84 -0.44 -15.25 4.21
C GLN A 84 -0.21 -15.77 2.80
N PHE A 85 0.22 -16.99 2.67
CA PHE A 85 0.46 -17.60 1.36
C PHE A 85 0.06 -19.07 1.31
N ALA A 86 -0.13 -19.56 0.09
CA ALA A 86 -0.30 -20.97 -0.21
C ALA A 86 0.50 -21.32 -1.47
N THR A 87 1.09 -22.51 -1.46
CA THR A 87 1.82 -23.05 -2.60
C THR A 87 0.96 -24.02 -3.41
N PRO A 88 1.29 -24.32 -4.67
CA PRO A 88 0.59 -25.33 -5.47
C PRO A 88 0.49 -26.69 -4.80
N ASP A 89 1.53 -27.11 -4.07
CA ASP A 89 1.56 -28.39 -3.37
C ASP A 89 0.56 -28.45 -2.20
N GLN A 90 0.34 -27.31 -1.51
CA GLN A 90 -0.59 -27.23 -0.39
C GLN A 90 -2.05 -27.22 -0.82
N THR A 91 -2.36 -26.56 -1.93
CA THR A 91 -3.74 -26.37 -2.42
C THR A 91 -4.14 -27.35 -3.52
N ARG A 92 -3.17 -28.08 -4.08
CA ARG A 92 -3.33 -28.94 -5.26
C ARG A 92 -3.87 -28.18 -6.47
N THR A 93 -3.49 -26.92 -6.59
CA THR A 93 -3.77 -26.05 -7.74
C THR A 93 -2.46 -25.76 -8.49
N ASP A 94 -2.58 -25.03 -9.59
CA ASP A 94 -1.42 -24.60 -10.38
C ASP A 94 -0.87 -23.24 -9.94
N TYR A 95 -1.36 -22.69 -8.81
CA TYR A 95 -1.08 -21.31 -8.43
C TYR A 95 -0.37 -21.20 -7.08
N TYR A 96 0.61 -20.30 -7.03
CA TYR A 96 1.04 -19.63 -5.81
C TYR A 96 0.03 -18.55 -5.50
N GLU A 97 -0.37 -18.44 -4.23
CA GLU A 97 -1.37 -17.47 -3.80
C GLU A 97 -0.83 -16.68 -2.59
N VAL A 98 -1.10 -15.38 -2.57
CA VAL A 98 -0.74 -14.50 -1.46
C VAL A 98 -1.93 -13.62 -1.11
N TRP A 99 -2.25 -13.57 0.18
CA TRP A 99 -3.23 -12.67 0.79
C TRP A 99 -2.46 -11.67 1.64
N MET A 100 -2.75 -10.40 1.45
CA MET A 100 -2.11 -9.32 2.20
C MET A 100 -3.16 -8.36 2.73
N ARG A 101 -2.80 -7.59 3.75
CA ARG A 101 -3.56 -6.42 4.19
C ARG A 101 -2.60 -5.24 4.32
N TYR A 102 -2.95 -4.15 3.65
CA TYR A 102 -2.32 -2.86 3.87
C TYR A 102 -3.17 -2.03 4.82
N ASP A 103 -2.52 -1.37 5.75
CA ASP A 103 -3.10 -0.30 6.54
C ASP A 103 -2.51 1.04 6.08
N PHE A 104 -3.38 1.97 5.72
CA PHE A 104 -3.00 3.34 5.37
C PHE A 104 -3.33 4.23 6.55
N LYS A 105 -2.31 4.64 7.29
CA LYS A 105 -2.45 5.57 8.41
C LYS A 105 -2.62 6.98 7.87
N LEU A 106 -3.67 7.66 8.30
CA LEU A 106 -4.03 9.01 7.85
C LEU A 106 -3.75 10.01 8.98
N TYR A 107 -2.92 10.99 8.67
CA TYR A 107 -2.48 12.00 9.62
C TYR A 107 -3.01 13.38 9.23
N ASP A 108 -3.36 14.19 10.24
CA ASP A 108 -3.74 15.58 10.05
C ASP A 108 -2.53 16.49 9.78
N LEU A 109 -2.77 17.79 9.65
CA LEU A 109 -1.73 18.79 9.39
C LEU A 109 -0.71 18.91 10.54
N GLU A 110 -1.09 18.51 11.76
CA GLU A 110 -0.26 18.54 12.97
C GLU A 110 0.43 17.20 13.24
N ARG A 111 0.33 16.25 12.32
CA ARG A 111 0.91 14.90 12.42
C ARG A 111 0.26 14.02 13.48
N ASN A 112 -1.01 14.25 13.80
CA ASN A 112 -1.80 13.36 14.64
C ASN A 112 -2.47 12.29 13.77
N LEU A 113 -2.41 11.04 14.21
CA LEU A 113 -3.14 9.95 13.57
C LEU A 113 -4.64 10.15 13.79
N THR A 114 -5.39 10.29 12.69
CA THR A 114 -6.85 10.51 12.75
C THR A 114 -7.63 9.24 12.47
N SER A 115 -7.16 8.41 11.55
CA SER A 115 -7.83 7.19 11.14
C SER A 115 -6.89 6.27 10.40
N THR A 116 -7.30 5.02 10.22
CA THR A 116 -6.58 4.02 9.44
C THR A 116 -7.53 3.38 8.45
N TRP A 117 -7.14 3.39 7.18
CA TRP A 117 -7.89 2.75 6.11
C TRP A 117 -7.23 1.43 5.74
N SER A 118 -7.92 0.32 6.00
CA SER A 118 -7.40 -1.03 5.72
C SER A 118 -7.93 -1.55 4.40
N ILE A 119 -7.04 -2.04 3.56
CA ILE A 119 -7.37 -2.63 2.26
C ILE A 119 -6.80 -4.05 2.21
N PRO A 120 -7.65 -5.09 2.13
CA PRO A 120 -7.20 -6.45 1.87
C PRO A 120 -6.83 -6.60 0.39
N ALA A 121 -5.90 -7.49 0.11
CA ALA A 121 -5.42 -7.77 -1.23
C ALA A 121 -5.17 -9.25 -1.45
N TYR A 122 -5.32 -9.67 -2.69
CA TYR A 122 -5.04 -11.02 -3.13
C TYR A 122 -4.27 -11.00 -4.44
N GLY A 123 -3.29 -11.90 -4.54
CA GLY A 123 -2.55 -12.11 -5.77
C GLY A 123 -2.25 -13.58 -5.99
N LYS A 124 -2.11 -13.96 -7.24
CA LYS A 124 -1.74 -15.31 -7.65
C LYS A 124 -0.74 -15.30 -8.78
N ALA A 125 0.04 -16.37 -8.89
CA ALA A 125 0.98 -16.59 -9.98
C ALA A 125 0.97 -18.06 -10.39
N ASN A 126 0.90 -18.33 -11.70
CA ASN A 126 0.89 -19.69 -12.21
C ASN A 126 2.30 -20.29 -12.08
N LYS A 127 2.40 -21.49 -11.46
CA LYS A 127 3.66 -22.19 -11.24
C LYS A 127 4.48 -22.44 -12.51
N ASN A 128 3.81 -22.60 -13.64
CA ASN A 128 4.46 -22.89 -14.93
C ASN A 128 5.24 -21.69 -15.50
N ASN A 129 4.97 -20.50 -15.00
CA ASN A 129 5.62 -19.26 -15.45
C ASN A 129 6.79 -18.84 -14.56
N HIS A 130 7.13 -19.64 -13.54
CA HIS A 130 8.13 -19.29 -12.53
C HIS A 130 9.09 -20.45 -12.26
N THR A 131 10.33 -20.10 -11.90
CA THR A 131 11.43 -21.06 -11.75
C THR A 131 11.48 -21.75 -10.39
N GLY A 132 10.56 -21.48 -9.50
CA GLY A 132 10.51 -22.11 -8.17
C GLY A 132 9.63 -21.36 -7.19
N LYS A 133 9.63 -21.84 -5.94
CA LYS A 133 8.76 -21.33 -4.87
C LYS A 133 8.99 -19.83 -4.58
N ARG A 134 10.25 -19.41 -4.49
CA ARG A 134 10.58 -18.01 -4.20
C ARG A 134 10.09 -17.08 -5.29
N ASP A 135 10.40 -17.38 -6.53
CA ASP A 135 9.99 -16.58 -7.69
C ASP A 135 8.46 -16.54 -7.84
N GLY A 136 7.79 -17.69 -7.70
CA GLY A 136 6.33 -17.79 -7.77
C GLY A 136 5.63 -17.03 -6.64
N LEU A 137 6.11 -17.12 -5.40
CA LEU A 137 5.54 -16.40 -4.27
C LEU A 137 5.77 -14.90 -4.34
N GLU A 138 6.94 -14.46 -4.77
CA GLU A 138 7.22 -13.03 -5.00
C GLU A 138 6.31 -12.47 -6.10
N ALA A 139 6.11 -13.19 -7.19
CA ALA A 139 5.20 -12.78 -8.26
C ALA A 139 3.75 -12.69 -7.78
N ALA A 140 3.27 -13.64 -6.98
CA ALA A 140 1.95 -13.61 -6.38
C ALA A 140 1.80 -12.43 -5.41
N ALA A 141 2.83 -12.17 -4.60
CA ALA A 141 2.83 -11.04 -3.66
C ALA A 141 2.84 -9.68 -4.39
N LEU A 142 3.62 -9.54 -5.45
CA LEU A 142 3.59 -8.34 -6.29
C LEU A 142 2.24 -8.13 -6.98
N SER A 143 1.58 -9.21 -7.39
CA SER A 143 0.21 -9.16 -7.89
C SER A 143 -0.76 -8.63 -6.84
N ALA A 144 -0.64 -9.09 -5.57
CA ALA A 144 -1.42 -8.56 -4.45
C ALA A 144 -1.15 -7.08 -4.19
N CYS A 145 0.12 -6.64 -4.24
CA CYS A 145 0.47 -5.23 -4.12
C CYS A 145 -0.20 -4.37 -5.20
N ARG A 146 -0.23 -4.85 -6.45
CA ARG A 146 -0.91 -4.16 -7.54
C ARG A 146 -2.42 -4.11 -7.34
N ASP A 147 -3.00 -5.16 -6.78
CA ASP A 147 -4.43 -5.19 -6.42
C ASP A 147 -4.78 -4.09 -5.40
N VAL A 148 -3.97 -3.93 -4.35
CA VAL A 148 -4.14 -2.82 -3.39
C VAL A 148 -4.11 -1.46 -4.08
N MET A 149 -3.12 -1.23 -4.98
CA MET A 149 -3.00 0.05 -5.69
C MET A 149 -4.24 0.34 -6.55
N ALA A 150 -4.78 -0.69 -7.20
CA ALA A 150 -6.00 -0.57 -7.99
C ALA A 150 -7.22 -0.25 -7.10
N VAL A 151 -7.40 -0.99 -6.00
CA VAL A 151 -8.50 -0.75 -5.06
C VAL A 151 -8.41 0.64 -4.44
N PHE A 152 -7.22 1.04 -4.01
CA PHE A 152 -6.97 2.39 -3.48
C PHE A 152 -7.38 3.47 -4.50
N SER A 153 -6.94 3.32 -5.75
CA SER A 153 -7.24 4.28 -6.82
C SER A 153 -8.73 4.41 -7.11
N ILE A 154 -9.45 3.28 -7.11
CA ILE A 154 -10.88 3.27 -7.42
C ILE A 154 -11.72 3.82 -6.25
N LYS A 155 -11.35 3.47 -5.02
CA LYS A 155 -12.16 3.78 -3.83
C LYS A 155 -11.80 5.09 -3.15
N PHE A 156 -10.65 5.67 -3.41
CA PHE A 156 -10.15 6.86 -2.71
C PHE A 156 -11.17 8.01 -2.70
N SER A 157 -11.76 8.31 -3.85
CA SER A 157 -12.72 9.42 -3.99
C SER A 157 -14.11 9.11 -3.44
N SER A 158 -14.45 7.86 -3.18
CA SER A 158 -15.78 7.42 -2.74
C SER A 158 -15.84 6.97 -1.27
N GLU A 159 -14.69 6.79 -0.61
CA GLU A 159 -14.65 6.40 0.80
C GLU A 159 -14.97 7.58 1.72
N GLN A 160 -15.97 7.42 2.59
CA GLN A 160 -16.36 8.47 3.54
C GLN A 160 -15.23 8.82 4.50
N LEU A 161 -14.48 7.84 4.95
CA LEU A 161 -13.30 8.03 5.81
C LEU A 161 -12.26 8.94 5.16
N ILE A 162 -12.05 8.79 3.85
CA ILE A 162 -11.14 9.65 3.08
C ILE A 162 -11.73 11.06 2.92
N ALA A 163 -13.01 11.18 2.63
CA ALA A 163 -13.68 12.48 2.52
C ALA A 163 -13.58 13.27 3.83
N ASP A 164 -13.82 12.64 4.96
CA ASP A 164 -13.71 13.24 6.28
C ASP A 164 -12.26 13.68 6.57
N TRP A 165 -11.30 12.86 6.23
CA TRP A 165 -9.88 13.17 6.40
C TRP A 165 -9.43 14.34 5.50
N LEU A 166 -9.84 14.37 4.24
CA LEU A 166 -9.51 15.46 3.31
C LEU A 166 -10.07 16.81 3.78
N ASN A 167 -11.22 16.80 4.46
CA ASN A 167 -11.83 18.02 5.02
C ASN A 167 -11.00 18.65 6.15
N LEU A 168 -10.06 17.93 6.74
CA LEU A 168 -9.14 18.46 7.75
C LEU A 168 -8.16 19.51 7.18
N ASP A 169 -7.99 19.57 5.87
CA ASP A 169 -7.21 20.60 5.17
C ASP A 169 -8.03 21.86 4.84
N SER A 170 -9.34 21.88 5.10
CA SER A 170 -10.20 23.01 4.75
C SER A 170 -9.99 24.23 5.66
N PRO A 171 -10.09 25.49 5.14
CA PRO A 171 -9.94 26.71 5.94
C PRO A 171 -10.92 26.80 7.11
N THR A 172 -12.14 26.29 6.95
CA THR A 172 -13.19 26.29 7.98
C THR A 172 -12.79 25.49 9.23
N THR A 173 -11.96 24.48 9.07
CA THR A 173 -11.47 23.65 10.18
C THR A 173 -10.33 24.33 10.92
N ARG A 174 -9.57 25.21 10.26
CA ARG A 174 -8.45 25.95 10.87
C ARG A 174 -8.92 27.05 11.82
N GLU A 175 -10.07 27.69 11.56
CA GLU A 175 -10.62 28.77 12.39
C GLU A 175 -11.28 28.28 13.69
N GLY A 176 -11.66 27.01 13.76
CA GLY A 176 -12.32 26.44 14.96
C GLY A 176 -11.38 25.99 16.08
N ARG A 177 -10.06 26.16 15.92
CA ARG A 177 -9.04 25.76 16.90
C ARG A 177 -8.22 26.93 17.46
N GLY A 178 -8.79 28.09 17.46
CA GLY A 178 -8.23 29.28 18.13
C GLY A 178 -8.50 29.29 19.63
#